data_251a32194a1ea119ec64f8402e9f7f96
#
_entry.id   251a32194a1ea119ec64f8402e9f7f96
#
_cell.length_a   1.000
_cell.length_b   1.000
_cell.length_c   1.000
_cell.angle_alpha   90.00
_cell.angle_beta   90.00
_cell.angle_gamma   90.00
#
_symmetry.space_group_name_H-M   'P 1'
#
loop_
_entity.id
_entity.type
_entity.pdbx_description
1 polymer ?
#
loop_
_entity_poly.entity_id
_entity_poly.type
_entity_poly.pdbx_seq_one_letter_code
_entity_poly.pdbx_strand_id
1 'polypeptide(L)'
;MSARPPRDRGAWSAEDAERYVLSLELFGMNFGLERMRRLMTALEHPQRRFGSIHVVGTNGKSSTTRMTAAILERHGMRTGAYLSPHLSHFCERIRVGEADIAPSAFAAAVQRAAHAAELVDTAARGPDRVTQFEVLTAAAYSELAARDVEVAVVEAGLGGRYDATNVIPSKVQILTSVGLEHTRWLGPTVADIAREKLAVVQPGGVLVLGPGLHRDADAEARAVAERSGARIVRAPADPGVAVGPLGVFQRRNFAVARAAAEAYLGTLDDAKVAAAAAQVQIPGRLQVVAREPLTLLDGAHNPEGIAALAESLPEITGGRRTVAVVSILDDKDAAGMLATLLPACDAMIVTSSQNPRALPPPTLASLTGQLGGPPAEIVRDPRAALERARTLAGPDGVVLATGSIYLVADLLRTSPSRLRASIL
;
A
#
# COMPACT_ATOMS: atom_id res chain seq x y z
N MET A 1 24.64 13.24 -9.72
CA MET A 1 25.14 14.13 -8.66
C MET A 1 24.28 13.88 -7.44
N SER A 2 24.85 13.24 -6.39
CA SER A 2 24.12 13.00 -5.13
C SER A 2 23.78 14.35 -4.49
N ALA A 3 22.52 14.62 -4.22
CA ALA A 3 22.11 15.80 -3.50
C ALA A 3 22.62 15.67 -2.06
N ARG A 4 23.57 16.53 -1.67
CA ARG A 4 23.97 16.64 -0.28
C ARG A 4 22.81 17.27 0.50
N PRO A 5 22.52 16.77 1.72
CA PRO A 5 21.56 17.45 2.57
C PRO A 5 21.96 18.93 2.77
N PRO A 6 21.02 19.82 2.97
CA PRO A 6 21.35 21.22 3.28
C PRO A 6 22.33 21.26 4.45
N ARG A 7 23.47 21.94 4.28
CA ARG A 7 24.51 22.06 5.31
C ARG A 7 24.09 22.93 6.50
N ASP A 8 22.89 23.51 6.42
CA ASP A 8 22.36 24.34 7.48
C ASP A 8 21.89 23.44 8.65
N ARG A 9 22.45 23.67 9.84
CA ARG A 9 22.17 22.90 11.06
C ARG A 9 20.80 23.20 11.67
N GLY A 10 19.95 23.96 10.98
CA GLY A 10 18.58 24.27 11.39
C GLY A 10 17.62 23.09 11.29
N ALA A 11 16.46 23.18 11.93
CA ALA A 11 15.39 22.21 11.78
C ALA A 11 14.81 22.29 10.36
N TRP A 12 14.64 21.16 9.71
CA TRP A 12 14.06 21.09 8.36
C TRP A 12 12.57 21.41 8.38
N SER A 13 12.12 22.09 7.33
CA SER A 13 10.69 22.15 6.99
C SER A 13 10.23 20.85 6.33
N ALA A 14 8.92 20.63 6.26
CA ALA A 14 8.35 19.50 5.51
C ALA A 14 8.78 19.53 4.04
N GLU A 15 8.86 20.71 3.44
CA GLU A 15 9.30 20.88 2.05
C GLU A 15 10.78 20.52 1.84
N ASP A 16 11.65 20.81 2.82
CA ASP A 16 13.05 20.40 2.76
C ASP A 16 13.18 18.89 2.82
N ALA A 17 12.42 18.24 3.71
CA ALA A 17 12.37 16.80 3.85
C ALA A 17 11.86 16.11 2.57
N GLU A 18 10.76 16.59 2.00
CA GLU A 18 10.22 16.10 0.73
C GLU A 18 11.22 16.29 -0.42
N ARG A 19 11.84 17.45 -0.53
CA ARG A 19 12.85 17.74 -1.54
C ARG A 19 14.05 16.79 -1.44
N TYR A 20 14.52 16.55 -0.21
CA TYR A 20 15.61 15.60 0.01
C TYR A 20 15.21 14.19 -0.40
N VAL A 21 14.08 13.68 0.07
CA VAL A 21 13.57 12.35 -0.27
C VAL A 21 13.41 12.17 -1.78
N LEU A 22 12.84 13.17 -2.48
CA LEU A 22 12.65 13.16 -3.94
C LEU A 22 13.95 13.26 -4.74
N SER A 23 15.05 13.71 -4.12
CA SER A 23 16.36 13.78 -4.76
C SER A 23 17.12 12.45 -4.76
N LEU A 24 16.66 11.48 -3.95
CA LEU A 24 17.28 10.17 -3.82
C LEU A 24 16.81 9.23 -4.92
N GLU A 25 17.65 8.26 -5.26
CA GLU A 25 17.26 7.18 -6.17
C GLU A 25 16.19 6.30 -5.51
N LEU A 26 15.21 5.87 -6.31
CA LEU A 26 14.12 5.01 -5.83
C LEU A 26 14.63 3.63 -5.42
N PHE A 27 15.52 3.06 -6.25
CA PHE A 27 16.11 1.73 -6.08
C PHE A 27 17.63 1.81 -6.21
N GLY A 28 18.35 1.12 -5.34
CA GLY A 28 19.78 0.95 -5.47
C GLY A 28 20.16 0.00 -6.61
N MET A 29 21.39 0.13 -7.12
CA MET A 29 21.92 -0.76 -8.17
C MET A 29 22.09 -2.21 -7.69
N ASN A 30 22.24 -2.43 -6.38
CA ASN A 30 22.41 -3.74 -5.75
C ASN A 30 21.29 -4.02 -4.74
N PHE A 31 20.63 -5.16 -4.92
CA PHE A 31 19.69 -5.67 -3.93
C PHE A 31 20.45 -6.15 -2.68
N GLY A 32 19.98 -5.76 -1.52
CA GLY A 32 20.58 -6.20 -0.25
C GLY A 32 20.13 -5.36 0.93
N LEU A 33 20.26 -5.90 2.13
CA LEU A 33 19.85 -5.23 3.38
C LEU A 33 21.04 -4.56 4.09
N GLU A 34 22.25 -4.61 3.52
CA GLU A 34 23.44 -4.12 4.20
C GLU A 34 23.38 -2.61 4.46
N ARG A 35 22.95 -1.81 3.47
CA ARG A 35 22.78 -0.36 3.65
C ARG A 35 21.76 -0.07 4.75
N MET A 36 20.63 -0.78 4.72
CA MET A 36 19.58 -0.60 5.74
C MET A 36 20.06 -1.01 7.13
N ARG A 37 20.84 -2.10 7.26
CA ARG A 37 21.43 -2.51 8.55
C ARG A 37 22.40 -1.45 9.09
N ARG A 38 23.22 -0.84 8.22
CA ARG A 38 24.10 0.27 8.60
C ARG A 38 23.33 1.51 9.02
N LEU A 39 22.23 1.85 8.32
CA LEU A 39 21.33 2.91 8.72
C LEU A 39 20.75 2.65 10.12
N MET A 40 20.29 1.44 10.38
CA MET A 40 19.78 1.07 11.71
C MET A 40 20.86 1.17 12.79
N THR A 41 22.09 0.81 12.47
CA THR A 41 23.21 0.96 13.41
C THR A 41 23.51 2.45 13.68
N ALA A 42 23.53 3.28 12.66
CA ALA A 42 23.76 4.72 12.80
C ALA A 42 22.63 5.43 13.58
N LEU A 43 21.41 4.86 13.58
CA LEU A 43 20.25 5.34 14.32
C LEU A 43 20.05 4.59 15.66
N GLU A 44 21.03 3.83 16.15
CA GLU A 44 20.97 3.09 17.42
C GLU A 44 19.84 2.06 17.50
N HIS A 45 19.56 1.37 16.37
CA HIS A 45 18.60 0.28 16.26
C HIS A 45 17.16 0.62 16.71
N PRO A 46 16.53 1.70 16.22
CA PRO A 46 15.19 2.11 16.64
C PRO A 46 14.12 1.03 16.42
N GLN A 47 14.27 0.19 15.40
CA GLN A 47 13.36 -0.91 15.07
C GLN A 47 13.30 -2.02 16.14
N ARG A 48 14.18 -2.00 17.14
CA ARG A 48 14.19 -2.96 18.26
C ARG A 48 13.48 -2.43 19.51
N ARG A 49 13.04 -1.17 19.49
CA ARG A 49 12.41 -0.52 20.65
C ARG A 49 10.91 -0.81 20.74
N PHE A 50 10.32 -1.44 19.74
CA PHE A 50 8.90 -1.80 19.69
C PHE A 50 8.72 -3.22 19.15
N GLY A 51 7.62 -3.87 19.52
CA GLY A 51 7.18 -5.11 18.88
C GLY A 51 6.71 -4.83 17.44
N SER A 52 6.75 -5.83 16.56
CA SER A 52 6.36 -5.60 15.18
C SER A 52 5.57 -6.75 14.55
N ILE A 53 4.66 -6.37 13.63
CA ILE A 53 3.93 -7.24 12.72
C ILE A 53 4.33 -6.82 11.31
N HIS A 54 4.76 -7.76 10.47
CA HIS A 54 5.26 -7.47 9.12
C HIS A 54 4.26 -7.94 8.07
N VAL A 55 3.81 -7.04 7.20
CA VAL A 55 2.77 -7.30 6.19
C VAL A 55 3.37 -7.34 4.80
N VAL A 56 3.30 -8.51 4.17
CA VAL A 56 3.69 -8.74 2.78
C VAL A 56 2.51 -9.24 1.95
N GLY A 57 2.58 -9.09 0.64
CA GLY A 57 1.56 -9.57 -0.29
C GLY A 57 1.57 -8.80 -1.60
N THR A 58 0.74 -9.19 -2.54
CA THR A 58 0.51 -8.44 -3.78
C THR A 58 -0.55 -7.37 -3.52
N ASN A 59 -1.75 -7.75 -3.16
CA ASN A 59 -2.87 -6.85 -2.86
C ASN A 59 -3.26 -6.92 -1.37
N GLY A 60 -3.94 -5.89 -0.85
CA GLY A 60 -4.48 -5.88 0.51
C GLY A 60 -3.52 -5.42 1.61
N LYS A 61 -2.22 -5.23 1.33
CA LYS A 61 -1.22 -4.86 2.35
C LYS A 61 -1.61 -3.65 3.19
N SER A 62 -1.80 -2.48 2.58
CA SER A 62 -2.09 -1.23 3.29
C SER A 62 -3.41 -1.29 4.08
N SER A 63 -4.45 -1.94 3.51
CA SER A 63 -5.71 -2.16 4.20
C SER A 63 -5.51 -3.02 5.45
N THR A 64 -4.83 -4.17 5.30
CA THR A 64 -4.54 -5.08 6.42
C THR A 64 -3.67 -4.41 7.48
N THR A 65 -2.66 -3.63 7.06
CA THR A 65 -1.80 -2.86 7.99
C THR A 65 -2.62 -1.89 8.84
N ARG A 66 -3.47 -1.05 8.21
CA ARG A 66 -4.35 -0.11 8.93
C ARG A 66 -5.35 -0.82 9.84
N MET A 67 -5.98 -1.87 9.35
CA MET A 67 -6.96 -2.67 10.11
C MET A 67 -6.32 -3.35 11.31
N THR A 68 -5.14 -3.96 11.15
CA THR A 68 -4.41 -4.59 12.26
C THR A 68 -4.02 -3.55 13.32
N ALA A 69 -3.48 -2.40 12.91
CA ALA A 69 -3.15 -1.32 13.83
C ALA A 69 -4.40 -0.82 14.59
N ALA A 70 -5.54 -0.64 13.90
CA ALA A 70 -6.79 -0.20 14.54
C ALA A 70 -7.29 -1.22 15.59
N ILE A 71 -7.22 -2.52 15.30
CA ILE A 71 -7.61 -3.55 16.27
C ILE A 71 -6.70 -3.48 17.52
N LEU A 72 -5.38 -3.40 17.34
CA LEU A 72 -4.42 -3.32 18.45
C LEU A 72 -4.61 -2.05 19.28
N GLU A 73 -4.86 -0.91 18.63
CA GLU A 73 -5.15 0.37 19.29
C GLU A 73 -6.40 0.28 20.18
N ARG A 74 -7.50 -0.32 19.67
CA ARG A 74 -8.71 -0.54 20.47
C ARG A 74 -8.48 -1.47 21.65
N HIS A 75 -7.45 -2.33 21.59
CA HIS A 75 -7.04 -3.18 22.72
C HIS A 75 -6.08 -2.47 23.69
N GLY A 76 -5.83 -1.17 23.51
CA GLY A 76 -5.09 -0.34 24.43
C GLY A 76 -3.58 -0.29 24.16
N MET A 77 -3.10 -0.84 23.03
CA MET A 77 -1.71 -0.73 22.63
C MET A 77 -1.44 0.65 22.02
N ARG A 78 -0.32 1.29 22.33
CA ARG A 78 0.18 2.43 21.56
C ARG A 78 0.75 1.92 20.25
N THR A 79 -0.04 2.05 19.17
CA THR A 79 0.30 1.47 17.88
C THR A 79 1.02 2.45 16.96
N GLY A 80 1.85 1.88 16.08
CA GLY A 80 2.38 2.55 14.91
C GLY A 80 2.02 1.79 13.65
N ALA A 81 1.97 2.49 12.49
CA ALA A 81 1.89 1.85 11.19
C ALA A 81 2.86 2.50 10.21
N TYR A 82 3.49 1.68 9.38
CA TYR A 82 4.28 2.14 8.23
C TYR A 82 3.65 1.62 6.96
N LEU A 83 3.36 2.53 6.01
CA LEU A 83 2.57 2.29 4.82
C LEU A 83 3.31 2.74 3.55
N SER A 84 3.04 2.09 2.43
CA SER A 84 3.54 2.50 1.11
C SER A 84 2.63 2.02 -0.02
N PRO A 85 2.45 2.83 -1.08
CA PRO A 85 2.79 4.25 -1.18
C PRO A 85 1.80 5.16 -0.42
N HIS A 86 2.02 6.46 -0.42
CA HIS A 86 1.05 7.46 0.03
C HIS A 86 0.18 7.95 -1.14
N LEU A 87 -0.96 8.59 -0.83
CA LEU A 87 -1.87 9.17 -1.82
C LEU A 87 -1.61 10.66 -2.04
N SER A 88 -1.57 11.45 -0.98
CA SER A 88 -1.49 12.90 -1.05
C SER A 88 -0.15 13.46 -0.57
N HIS A 89 0.37 12.97 0.55
CA HIS A 89 1.59 13.50 1.17
C HIS A 89 2.36 12.41 1.94
N PHE A 90 3.66 12.58 2.09
CA PHE A 90 4.57 11.62 2.71
C PHE A 90 4.22 11.27 4.16
N CYS A 91 3.59 12.18 4.90
CA CYS A 91 3.19 11.93 6.30
C CYS A 91 2.27 10.73 6.46
N GLU A 92 1.45 10.41 5.43
CA GLU A 92 0.55 9.24 5.41
C GLU A 92 1.29 7.91 5.61
N ARG A 93 2.60 7.88 5.27
CA ARG A 93 3.41 6.67 5.39
C ARG A 93 3.70 6.27 6.83
N ILE A 94 3.64 7.21 7.77
CA ILE A 94 3.96 6.98 9.18
C ILE A 94 2.76 7.39 10.02
N ARG A 95 2.19 6.44 10.74
CA ARG A 95 1.03 6.68 11.60
C ARG A 95 1.37 6.33 13.05
N VAL A 96 0.81 7.10 13.97
CA VAL A 96 0.84 6.80 15.42
C VAL A 96 -0.60 6.84 15.90
N GLY A 97 -1.08 5.71 16.40
CA GLY A 97 -2.50 5.50 16.58
C GLY A 97 -3.25 5.57 15.25
N GLU A 98 -4.38 6.24 15.22
CA GLU A 98 -5.22 6.40 14.03
C GLU A 98 -4.88 7.65 13.19
N ALA A 99 -3.82 8.40 13.53
CA ALA A 99 -3.44 9.65 12.85
C ALA A 99 -2.12 9.53 12.08
N ASP A 100 -2.05 10.20 10.95
CA ASP A 100 -0.80 10.43 10.24
C ASP A 100 0.08 11.38 11.05
N ILE A 101 1.41 11.23 10.99
CA ILE A 101 2.30 12.13 11.72
C ILE A 101 2.21 13.57 11.18
N ALA A 102 2.45 14.55 12.05
CA ALA A 102 2.48 15.94 11.65
C ALA A 102 3.65 16.23 10.67
N PRO A 103 3.51 17.21 9.75
CA PRO A 103 4.56 17.57 8.80
C PRO A 103 5.90 17.91 9.45
N SER A 104 5.89 18.56 10.63
CA SER A 104 7.10 18.85 11.41
C SER A 104 7.76 17.59 11.96
N ALA A 105 6.98 16.60 12.39
CA ALA A 105 7.48 15.31 12.84
C ALA A 105 8.09 14.50 11.70
N PHE A 106 7.45 14.51 10.52
CA PHE A 106 8.00 13.93 9.30
C PHE A 106 9.34 14.57 8.94
N ALA A 107 9.40 15.91 8.93
CA ALA A 107 10.64 16.64 8.64
C ALA A 107 11.78 16.25 9.60
N ALA A 108 11.52 16.22 10.90
CA ALA A 108 12.50 15.83 11.89
C ALA A 108 12.95 14.37 11.75
N ALA A 109 12.02 13.45 11.44
CA ALA A 109 12.34 12.03 11.22
C ALA A 109 13.21 11.83 9.97
N VAL A 110 12.86 12.49 8.86
CA VAL A 110 13.66 12.45 7.63
C VAL A 110 15.03 13.10 7.84
N GLN A 111 15.12 14.20 8.57
CA GLN A 111 16.39 14.85 8.87
C GLN A 111 17.34 13.93 9.65
N ARG A 112 16.83 13.20 10.66
CA ARG A 112 17.61 12.18 11.40
C ARG A 112 18.09 11.06 10.47
N ALA A 113 17.20 10.54 9.62
CA ALA A 113 17.54 9.48 8.66
C ALA A 113 18.53 9.96 7.59
N ALA A 114 18.41 11.20 7.12
CA ALA A 114 19.32 11.80 6.15
C ALA A 114 20.74 11.94 6.73
N HIS A 115 20.86 12.35 7.98
CA HIS A 115 22.16 12.43 8.65
C HIS A 115 22.81 11.04 8.78
N ALA A 116 22.04 10.03 9.16
CA ALA A 116 22.51 8.63 9.19
C ALA A 116 22.91 8.12 7.79
N ALA A 117 22.14 8.48 6.76
CA ALA A 117 22.43 8.13 5.38
C ALA A 117 23.77 8.76 4.90
N GLU A 118 24.04 10.01 5.26
CA GLU A 118 25.33 10.67 4.94
C GLU A 118 26.52 9.92 5.56
N LEU A 119 26.38 9.46 6.81
CA LEU A 119 27.44 8.66 7.47
C LEU A 119 27.64 7.33 6.76
N VAL A 120 26.57 6.62 6.40
CA VAL A 120 26.62 5.34 5.68
C VAL A 120 27.25 5.51 4.31
N ASP A 121 26.83 6.52 3.55
CA ASP A 121 27.30 6.80 2.19
C ASP A 121 28.77 7.26 2.17
N THR A 122 29.22 7.98 3.20
CA THR A 122 30.62 8.42 3.35
C THR A 122 31.54 7.24 3.66
N ALA A 123 31.05 6.26 4.44
CA ALA A 123 31.81 5.06 4.78
C ALA A 123 31.78 4.00 3.67
N ALA A 124 30.88 4.13 2.68
CA ALA A 124 30.72 3.15 1.60
C ALA A 124 31.89 3.21 0.60
N ARG A 125 32.44 2.01 0.26
CA ARG A 125 33.40 1.84 -0.83
C ARG A 125 32.66 1.47 -2.11
N GLY A 126 32.29 2.43 -2.96
CA GLY A 126 31.60 2.15 -4.23
C GLY A 126 30.49 3.16 -4.56
N PRO A 127 29.78 2.97 -5.67
CA PRO A 127 28.75 3.89 -6.14
C PRO A 127 27.41 3.74 -5.43
N ASP A 128 27.15 2.63 -4.75
CA ASP A 128 25.90 2.36 -4.06
C ASP A 128 25.62 3.41 -2.97
N ARG A 129 24.45 4.01 -3.03
CA ARG A 129 24.00 5.02 -2.07
C ARG A 129 22.70 4.58 -1.42
N VAL A 130 22.41 5.16 -0.26
CA VAL A 130 21.15 4.97 0.43
C VAL A 130 20.02 5.46 -0.46
N THR A 131 18.97 4.65 -0.60
CA THR A 131 17.83 4.90 -1.49
C THR A 131 16.71 5.68 -0.79
N GLN A 132 15.78 6.20 -1.59
CA GLN A 132 14.58 6.88 -1.09
C GLN A 132 13.80 6.01 -0.10
N PHE A 133 13.53 4.75 -0.47
CA PHE A 133 12.75 3.85 0.37
C PHE A 133 13.49 3.45 1.65
N GLU A 134 14.81 3.30 1.61
CA GLU A 134 15.62 3.03 2.81
C GLU A 134 15.59 4.23 3.79
N VAL A 135 15.70 5.47 3.28
CA VAL A 135 15.57 6.69 4.13
C VAL A 135 14.17 6.79 4.74
N LEU A 136 13.11 6.58 3.96
CA LEU A 136 11.73 6.64 4.46
C LEU A 136 11.47 5.57 5.53
N THR A 137 11.97 4.35 5.31
CA THR A 137 11.87 3.26 6.29
C THR A 137 12.65 3.56 7.58
N ALA A 138 13.86 4.11 7.45
CA ALA A 138 14.66 4.52 8.59
C ALA A 138 14.02 5.67 9.38
N ALA A 139 13.47 6.66 8.68
CA ALA A 139 12.72 7.75 9.28
C ALA A 139 11.49 7.24 10.04
N ALA A 140 10.74 6.28 9.44
CA ALA A 140 9.59 5.67 10.08
C ALA A 140 9.97 4.97 11.39
N TYR A 141 10.98 4.11 11.37
CA TYR A 141 11.40 3.38 12.57
C TYR A 141 11.93 4.32 13.67
N SER A 142 12.69 5.36 13.28
CA SER A 142 13.17 6.37 14.21
C SER A 142 12.02 7.16 14.84
N GLU A 143 11.00 7.54 14.07
CA GLU A 143 9.85 8.29 14.57
C GLU A 143 8.96 7.44 15.47
N LEU A 144 8.66 6.19 15.07
CA LEU A 144 7.86 5.27 15.88
C LEU A 144 8.53 4.99 17.23
N ALA A 145 9.84 4.80 17.25
CA ALA A 145 10.60 4.64 18.49
C ALA A 145 10.60 5.92 19.35
N ALA A 146 10.72 7.11 18.74
CA ALA A 146 10.68 8.39 19.43
C ALA A 146 9.30 8.72 20.02
N ARG A 147 8.24 8.06 19.52
CA ARG A 147 6.86 8.18 20.02
C ARG A 147 6.51 7.08 21.04
N ASP A 148 7.47 6.28 21.49
CA ASP A 148 7.26 5.18 22.43
C ASP A 148 6.14 4.23 21.98
N VAL A 149 6.10 3.92 20.67
CA VAL A 149 5.17 2.94 20.12
C VAL A 149 5.46 1.57 20.72
N GLU A 150 4.43 0.85 21.17
CA GLU A 150 4.59 -0.48 21.74
C GLU A 150 4.61 -1.57 20.67
N VAL A 151 3.82 -1.37 19.58
CA VAL A 151 3.75 -2.28 18.45
C VAL A 151 3.60 -1.51 17.14
N ALA A 152 4.42 -1.84 16.15
CA ALA A 152 4.32 -1.31 14.79
C ALA A 152 3.83 -2.37 13.81
N VAL A 153 2.83 -2.02 12.99
CA VAL A 153 2.41 -2.81 11.84
C VAL A 153 3.07 -2.24 10.60
N VAL A 154 3.95 -3.02 9.98
CA VAL A 154 4.86 -2.53 8.94
C VAL A 154 4.54 -3.19 7.61
N GLU A 155 4.14 -2.38 6.62
CA GLU A 155 3.92 -2.80 5.25
C GLU A 155 5.24 -2.85 4.47
N ALA A 156 5.54 -3.97 3.83
CA ALA A 156 6.66 -4.08 2.89
C ALA A 156 6.34 -3.34 1.58
N GLY A 157 7.35 -2.66 1.03
CA GLY A 157 7.21 -1.97 -0.25
C GLY A 157 7.16 -2.94 -1.42
N LEU A 158 8.21 -3.72 -1.62
CA LEU A 158 8.35 -4.65 -2.75
C LEU A 158 8.97 -5.98 -2.32
N GLY A 159 8.27 -7.09 -2.62
CA GLY A 159 8.77 -8.43 -2.31
C GLY A 159 8.76 -8.68 -0.80
N GLY A 160 9.92 -8.95 -0.24
CA GLY A 160 10.15 -9.19 1.18
C GLY A 160 11.63 -9.40 1.50
N ARG A 161 12.32 -10.31 0.79
CA ARG A 161 13.73 -10.70 1.06
C ARG A 161 14.67 -9.51 1.20
N TYR A 162 14.62 -8.60 0.24
CA TYR A 162 15.51 -7.44 0.15
C TYR A 162 14.77 -6.11 0.39
N ASP A 163 13.51 -6.20 0.82
CA ASP A 163 12.76 -5.00 1.18
C ASP A 163 13.38 -4.32 2.41
N ALA A 164 13.54 -3.00 2.37
CA ALA A 164 14.15 -2.26 3.46
C ALA A 164 13.47 -2.48 4.81
N THR A 165 12.19 -2.85 4.81
CA THR A 165 11.46 -3.16 6.03
C THR A 165 11.91 -4.46 6.69
N ASN A 166 12.57 -5.38 5.96
CA ASN A 166 12.98 -6.70 6.46
C ASN A 166 14.20 -6.69 7.39
N VAL A 167 14.35 -5.63 8.16
CA VAL A 167 15.32 -5.51 9.27
C VAL A 167 14.64 -5.48 10.64
N ILE A 168 13.32 -5.63 10.67
CA ILE A 168 12.54 -5.68 11.91
C ILE A 168 12.47 -7.11 12.47
N PRO A 169 12.53 -7.28 13.80
CA PRO A 169 12.35 -8.58 14.45
C PRO A 169 10.86 -8.88 14.66
N SER A 170 10.09 -9.06 13.58
CA SER A 170 8.65 -9.22 13.66
C SER A 170 8.24 -10.55 14.30
N LYS A 171 7.26 -10.52 15.23
CA LYS A 171 6.69 -11.70 15.87
C LYS A 171 5.62 -12.38 15.02
N VAL A 172 4.88 -11.57 14.24
CA VAL A 172 3.83 -12.03 13.34
C VAL A 172 4.15 -11.53 11.94
N GLN A 173 4.06 -12.40 10.94
CA GLN A 173 4.18 -12.08 9.53
C GLN A 173 2.87 -12.38 8.83
N ILE A 174 2.44 -11.50 7.95
CA ILE A 174 1.18 -11.61 7.23
C ILE A 174 1.48 -11.74 5.74
N LEU A 175 0.97 -12.79 5.10
CA LEU A 175 0.89 -12.89 3.65
C LEU A 175 -0.56 -12.68 3.23
N THR A 176 -0.87 -11.49 2.68
CA THR A 176 -2.25 -11.13 2.31
C THR A 176 -2.73 -11.86 1.07
N SER A 177 -1.97 -11.77 -0.01
CA SER A 177 -2.23 -12.43 -1.31
C SER A 177 -0.94 -12.57 -2.10
N VAL A 178 -0.94 -13.44 -3.11
CA VAL A 178 0.17 -13.55 -4.06
C VAL A 178 -0.40 -13.66 -5.47
N GLY A 179 0.00 -12.73 -6.33
CA GLY A 179 -0.33 -12.70 -7.74
C GLY A 179 0.85 -12.28 -8.61
N LEU A 180 0.69 -12.40 -9.92
CA LEU A 180 1.71 -12.03 -10.89
C LEU A 180 1.86 -10.50 -10.96
N GLU A 181 2.78 -9.97 -10.18
CA GLU A 181 3.15 -8.55 -10.18
C GLU A 181 4.66 -8.41 -9.97
N HIS A 182 5.24 -7.38 -10.58
CA HIS A 182 6.69 -7.13 -10.50
C HIS A 182 7.55 -8.33 -10.90
N THR A 183 7.09 -9.11 -11.90
CA THR A 183 7.73 -10.37 -12.33
C THR A 183 9.18 -10.20 -12.74
N ARG A 184 9.55 -9.03 -13.26
CA ARG A 184 10.94 -8.67 -13.58
C ARG A 184 11.87 -8.74 -12.37
N TRP A 185 11.35 -8.51 -11.15
CA TRP A 185 12.14 -8.41 -9.93
C TRP A 185 11.94 -9.58 -8.98
N LEU A 186 10.72 -10.10 -8.92
CA LEU A 186 10.33 -11.13 -7.96
C LEU A 186 10.32 -12.54 -8.55
N GLY A 187 10.50 -12.65 -9.87
CA GLY A 187 10.46 -13.92 -10.59
C GLY A 187 9.17 -14.14 -11.39
N PRO A 188 9.21 -15.03 -12.38
CA PRO A 188 8.15 -15.19 -13.38
C PRO A 188 6.92 -15.97 -12.91
N THR A 189 7.00 -16.67 -11.75
CA THR A 189 5.92 -17.53 -11.27
C THR A 189 5.36 -17.09 -9.92
N VAL A 190 4.14 -17.51 -9.62
CA VAL A 190 3.53 -17.29 -8.29
C VAL A 190 4.38 -17.89 -7.17
N ALA A 191 5.01 -19.05 -7.40
CA ALA A 191 5.91 -19.67 -6.43
C ALA A 191 7.15 -18.79 -6.15
N ASP A 192 7.77 -18.21 -7.18
CA ASP A 192 8.94 -17.34 -7.02
C ASP A 192 8.57 -16.08 -6.22
N ILE A 193 7.44 -15.44 -6.59
CA ILE A 193 6.93 -14.25 -5.91
C ILE A 193 6.60 -14.57 -4.45
N ALA A 194 5.98 -15.72 -4.19
CA ALA A 194 5.68 -16.19 -2.84
C ALA A 194 6.98 -16.38 -2.02
N ARG A 195 7.98 -17.00 -2.60
CA ARG A 195 9.30 -17.25 -1.96
C ARG A 195 10.00 -15.95 -1.59
N GLU A 196 9.96 -14.94 -2.46
CA GLU A 196 10.51 -13.63 -2.18
C GLU A 196 9.77 -12.91 -1.05
N LYS A 197 8.42 -12.98 -1.06
CA LYS A 197 7.59 -12.37 0.00
C LYS A 197 7.76 -13.08 1.35
N LEU A 198 7.76 -14.39 1.35
CA LEU A 198 7.87 -15.21 2.56
C LEU A 198 9.27 -15.21 3.20
N ALA A 199 10.27 -14.62 2.56
CA ALA A 199 11.61 -14.47 3.14
C ALA A 199 11.65 -13.54 4.38
N VAL A 200 10.54 -12.90 4.74
CA VAL A 200 10.36 -12.13 5.97
C VAL A 200 10.01 -12.99 7.19
N VAL A 201 9.67 -14.27 6.98
CA VAL A 201 9.24 -15.16 8.07
C VAL A 201 10.38 -15.41 9.04
N GLN A 202 10.14 -15.10 10.31
CA GLN A 202 11.13 -15.23 11.38
C GLN A 202 11.09 -16.63 12.03
N PRO A 203 12.25 -17.14 12.48
CA PRO A 203 12.28 -18.40 13.22
C PRO A 203 11.34 -18.40 14.42
N GLY A 204 10.48 -19.43 14.53
CA GLY A 204 9.50 -19.55 15.60
C GLY A 204 8.38 -18.52 15.61
N GLY A 205 8.28 -17.70 14.55
CA GLY A 205 7.24 -16.68 14.38
C GLY A 205 5.84 -17.24 14.09
N VAL A 206 4.89 -16.37 13.86
CA VAL A 206 3.53 -16.72 13.42
C VAL A 206 3.29 -16.19 12.02
N LEU A 207 3.04 -17.08 11.07
CA LEU A 207 2.69 -16.71 9.69
C LEU A 207 1.17 -16.76 9.51
N VAL A 208 0.57 -15.58 9.35
CA VAL A 208 -0.86 -15.44 9.03
C VAL A 208 -1.05 -15.41 7.53
N LEU A 209 -1.90 -16.30 7.01
CA LEU A 209 -2.20 -16.43 5.59
C LEU A 209 -3.60 -15.88 5.29
N GLY A 210 -3.69 -15.05 4.25
CA GLY A 210 -4.95 -14.59 3.70
C GLY A 210 -5.76 -15.73 3.07
N PRO A 211 -7.10 -15.59 2.97
CA PRO A 211 -7.94 -16.57 2.31
C PRO A 211 -7.74 -16.57 0.79
N GLY A 212 -7.93 -17.73 0.16
CA GLY A 212 -7.90 -17.86 -1.31
C GLY A 212 -6.51 -17.76 -1.94
N LEU A 213 -5.44 -18.05 -1.20
CA LEU A 213 -4.09 -18.11 -1.77
C LEU A 213 -4.00 -19.14 -2.91
N HIS A 214 -3.25 -18.78 -3.95
CA HIS A 214 -2.91 -19.73 -5.01
C HIS A 214 -2.17 -20.94 -4.41
N ARG A 215 -2.45 -22.15 -4.95
CA ARG A 215 -1.89 -23.42 -4.44
C ARG A 215 -0.35 -23.39 -4.30
N ASP A 216 0.33 -22.76 -5.26
CA ASP A 216 1.80 -22.68 -5.26
C ASP A 216 2.32 -21.73 -4.16
N ALA A 217 1.61 -20.62 -3.91
CA ALA A 217 1.91 -19.74 -2.80
C ALA A 217 1.66 -20.41 -1.44
N ASP A 218 0.60 -21.20 -1.32
CA ASP A 218 0.30 -21.98 -0.13
C ASP A 218 1.37 -23.05 0.14
N ALA A 219 1.83 -23.74 -0.91
CA ALA A 219 2.91 -24.72 -0.82
C ALA A 219 4.22 -24.08 -0.33
N GLU A 220 4.62 -22.93 -0.88
CA GLU A 220 5.79 -22.17 -0.41
C GLU A 220 5.63 -21.69 1.04
N ALA A 221 4.43 -21.25 1.45
CA ALA A 221 4.15 -20.84 2.81
C ALA A 221 4.34 -22.00 3.82
N ARG A 222 3.85 -23.20 3.48
CA ARG A 222 4.07 -24.40 4.32
C ARG A 222 5.55 -24.76 4.40
N ALA A 223 6.25 -24.76 3.26
CA ALA A 223 7.67 -25.10 3.22
C ALA A 223 8.54 -24.10 4.02
N VAL A 224 8.21 -22.80 3.97
CA VAL A 224 8.91 -21.78 4.77
C VAL A 224 8.60 -21.96 6.25
N ALA A 225 7.35 -22.19 6.62
CA ALA A 225 6.94 -22.39 8.01
C ALA A 225 7.63 -23.60 8.63
N GLU A 226 7.71 -24.71 7.89
CA GLU A 226 8.41 -25.94 8.33
C GLU A 226 9.89 -25.66 8.59
N ARG A 227 10.60 -25.01 7.64
CA ARG A 227 12.01 -24.69 7.76
C ARG A 227 12.33 -23.71 8.91
N SER A 228 11.44 -22.77 9.17
CA SER A 228 11.61 -21.73 10.20
C SER A 228 11.03 -22.12 11.56
N GLY A 229 10.28 -23.22 11.66
CA GLY A 229 9.52 -23.56 12.86
C GLY A 229 8.38 -22.58 13.16
N ALA A 230 7.92 -21.82 12.13
CA ALA A 230 6.86 -20.84 12.31
C ALA A 230 5.48 -21.53 12.33
N ARG A 231 4.58 -21.04 13.18
CA ARG A 231 3.19 -21.53 13.24
C ARG A 231 2.34 -20.84 12.18
N ILE A 232 1.65 -21.60 11.34
CA ILE A 232 0.68 -21.07 10.39
C ILE A 232 -0.67 -20.83 11.05
N VAL A 233 -1.24 -19.64 10.78
CA VAL A 233 -2.63 -19.28 11.08
C VAL A 233 -3.32 -18.93 9.77
N ARG A 234 -4.46 -19.53 9.47
CA ARG A 234 -5.25 -19.22 8.28
C ARG A 234 -6.40 -18.31 8.65
N ALA A 235 -6.44 -17.12 8.08
CA ALA A 235 -7.57 -16.23 8.25
C ALA A 235 -8.81 -16.79 7.54
N PRO A 236 -10.01 -16.71 8.14
CA PRO A 236 -11.25 -17.03 7.46
C PRO A 236 -11.55 -16.00 6.37
N ALA A 237 -12.45 -16.33 5.44
CA ALA A 237 -12.90 -15.36 4.43
C ALA A 237 -13.86 -14.31 5.03
N ASP A 238 -14.60 -14.68 6.07
CA ASP A 238 -15.54 -13.82 6.80
C ASP A 238 -14.91 -13.40 8.13
N PRO A 239 -14.85 -12.10 8.45
CA PRO A 239 -14.34 -11.61 9.72
C PRO A 239 -15.25 -11.85 10.93
N GLY A 240 -16.51 -12.25 10.71
CA GLY A 240 -17.51 -12.44 11.76
C GLY A 240 -18.05 -11.14 12.37
N VAL A 241 -17.76 -9.99 11.76
CA VAL A 241 -18.25 -8.67 12.16
C VAL A 241 -18.52 -7.81 10.93
N ALA A 242 -19.44 -6.83 11.07
CA ALA A 242 -19.67 -5.85 10.02
C ALA A 242 -18.45 -4.91 9.88
N VAL A 243 -17.99 -4.71 8.64
CA VAL A 243 -16.82 -3.88 8.32
C VAL A 243 -17.29 -2.61 7.63
N GLY A 244 -16.86 -1.44 8.15
CA GLY A 244 -17.24 -0.13 7.59
C GLY A 244 -16.71 0.12 6.18
N PRO A 245 -15.43 -0.13 5.85
CA PRO A 245 -14.92 -0.10 4.49
C PRO A 245 -15.67 -1.04 3.55
N LEU A 246 -16.06 -0.51 2.37
CA LEU A 246 -16.85 -1.22 1.39
C LEU A 246 -16.06 -2.34 0.68
N GLY A 247 -16.79 -3.38 0.25
CA GLY A 247 -16.32 -4.44 -0.64
C GLY A 247 -15.91 -5.73 0.06
N VAL A 248 -16.12 -6.83 -0.67
CA VAL A 248 -15.81 -8.20 -0.24
C VAL A 248 -14.34 -8.34 0.16
N PHE A 249 -13.45 -7.75 -0.62
CA PHE A 249 -12.00 -7.80 -0.35
C PHE A 249 -11.62 -7.09 0.95
N GLN A 250 -12.35 -6.06 1.38
CA GLN A 250 -12.08 -5.40 2.66
C GLN A 250 -12.52 -6.26 3.85
N ARG A 251 -13.61 -7.02 3.71
CA ARG A 251 -13.99 -8.01 4.73
C ARG A 251 -12.90 -9.09 4.88
N ARG A 252 -12.36 -9.58 3.75
CA ARG A 252 -11.21 -10.54 3.76
C ARG A 252 -9.97 -9.92 4.40
N ASN A 253 -9.61 -8.67 4.06
CA ASN A 253 -8.48 -7.97 4.66
C ASN A 253 -8.66 -7.79 6.17
N PHE A 254 -9.89 -7.51 6.63
CA PHE A 254 -10.19 -7.38 8.06
C PHE A 254 -10.11 -8.72 8.79
N ALA A 255 -10.53 -9.81 8.16
CA ALA A 255 -10.36 -11.16 8.73
C ALA A 255 -8.88 -11.51 8.92
N VAL A 256 -8.02 -11.15 7.95
CA VAL A 256 -6.55 -11.30 8.07
C VAL A 256 -6.01 -10.45 9.21
N ALA A 257 -6.44 -9.19 9.30
CA ALA A 257 -6.03 -8.27 10.34
C ALA A 257 -6.44 -8.76 11.75
N ARG A 258 -7.66 -9.28 11.89
CA ARG A 258 -8.17 -9.90 13.14
C ARG A 258 -7.30 -11.09 13.54
N ALA A 259 -7.04 -12.01 12.61
CA ALA A 259 -6.20 -13.18 12.89
C ALA A 259 -4.76 -12.80 13.29
N ALA A 260 -4.21 -11.73 12.70
CA ALA A 260 -2.88 -11.23 13.01
C ALA A 260 -2.83 -10.55 14.39
N ALA A 261 -3.84 -9.75 14.72
CA ALA A 261 -3.96 -9.13 16.04
C ALA A 261 -4.13 -10.18 17.14
N GLU A 262 -4.95 -11.21 16.90
CA GLU A 262 -5.12 -12.34 17.82
C GLU A 262 -3.82 -13.13 17.99
N ALA A 263 -3.10 -13.39 16.90
CA ALA A 263 -1.79 -14.06 16.94
C ALA A 263 -0.75 -13.27 17.76
N TYR A 264 -0.88 -11.93 17.80
CA TYR A 264 0.02 -11.07 18.55
C TYR A 264 -0.36 -10.91 20.02
N LEU A 265 -1.66 -10.73 20.32
CA LEU A 265 -2.19 -10.48 21.68
C LEU A 265 -2.55 -11.76 22.45
N GLY A 266 -2.84 -12.85 21.73
CA GLY A 266 -3.36 -14.11 22.30
C GLY A 266 -4.88 -14.18 22.31
N THR A 267 -5.57 -13.17 22.80
CA THR A 267 -7.04 -13.08 22.84
C THR A 267 -7.52 -11.70 22.44
N LEU A 268 -8.70 -11.64 21.84
CA LEU A 268 -9.34 -10.38 21.44
C LEU A 268 -10.70 -10.22 22.15
N ASP A 269 -11.04 -8.97 22.43
CA ASP A 269 -12.37 -8.53 22.84
C ASP A 269 -13.21 -8.25 21.60
N ASP A 270 -14.29 -8.99 21.38
CA ASP A 270 -15.14 -8.88 20.20
C ASP A 270 -15.79 -7.49 20.05
N ALA A 271 -16.10 -6.81 21.16
CA ALA A 271 -16.67 -5.45 21.09
C ALA A 271 -15.62 -4.45 20.58
N LYS A 272 -14.37 -4.60 21.00
CA LYS A 272 -13.25 -3.77 20.50
C LYS A 272 -12.94 -4.07 19.04
N VAL A 273 -13.01 -5.35 18.63
CA VAL A 273 -12.86 -5.75 17.21
C VAL A 273 -13.97 -5.12 16.36
N ALA A 274 -15.22 -5.19 16.81
CA ALA A 274 -16.36 -4.59 16.10
C ALA A 274 -16.21 -3.06 16.00
N ALA A 275 -15.75 -2.39 17.06
CA ALA A 275 -15.48 -0.95 17.04
C ALA A 275 -14.37 -0.58 16.02
N ALA A 276 -13.27 -1.36 15.98
CA ALA A 276 -12.22 -1.17 14.98
C ALA A 276 -12.76 -1.38 13.56
N ALA A 277 -13.54 -2.44 13.33
CA ALA A 277 -14.13 -2.76 12.03
C ALA A 277 -15.03 -1.63 11.49
N ALA A 278 -15.84 -1.05 12.36
CA ALA A 278 -16.79 0.01 11.98
C ALA A 278 -16.11 1.35 11.67
N GLN A 279 -15.00 1.67 12.33
CA GLN A 279 -14.42 3.02 12.32
C GLN A 279 -13.15 3.15 11.45
N VAL A 280 -12.47 2.04 11.14
CA VAL A 280 -11.25 2.08 10.34
C VAL A 280 -11.51 2.67 8.96
N GLN A 281 -10.63 3.60 8.55
CA GLN A 281 -10.71 4.23 7.23
C GLN A 281 -9.56 3.77 6.35
N ILE A 282 -9.90 3.43 5.10
CA ILE A 282 -8.93 2.96 4.10
C ILE A 282 -9.00 3.89 2.87
N PRO A 283 -8.25 4.99 2.86
CA PRO A 283 -8.26 5.92 1.75
C PRO A 283 -7.90 5.25 0.42
N GLY A 284 -8.61 5.63 -0.64
CA GLY A 284 -8.37 5.14 -1.99
C GLY A 284 -8.69 3.65 -2.22
N ARG A 285 -9.51 3.04 -1.36
CA ARG A 285 -9.98 1.65 -1.54
C ARG A 285 -11.50 1.63 -1.37
N LEU A 286 -12.24 1.65 -2.49
CA LEU A 286 -13.69 1.86 -2.55
C LEU A 286 -14.13 3.03 -1.67
N GLN A 287 -13.31 4.08 -1.66
CA GLN A 287 -13.57 5.28 -0.87
C GLN A 287 -14.74 6.06 -1.46
N VAL A 288 -15.79 6.27 -0.67
CA VAL A 288 -16.91 7.13 -1.04
C VAL A 288 -16.49 8.59 -0.92
N VAL A 289 -16.55 9.35 -2.01
CA VAL A 289 -16.22 10.79 -2.04
C VAL A 289 -17.43 11.67 -2.34
N ALA A 290 -18.52 11.10 -2.86
CA ALA A 290 -19.83 11.74 -2.99
C ALA A 290 -20.94 10.68 -2.96
N ARG A 291 -22.17 11.08 -2.63
CA ARG A 291 -23.31 10.17 -2.51
C ARG A 291 -24.33 10.30 -3.65
N GLU A 292 -24.36 11.43 -4.33
CA GLU A 292 -25.31 11.75 -5.41
C GLU A 292 -24.58 12.44 -6.58
N PRO A 293 -24.22 11.69 -7.64
CA PRO A 293 -24.18 10.23 -7.75
C PRO A 293 -23.17 9.60 -6.80
N LEU A 294 -23.41 8.34 -6.41
CA LEU A 294 -22.43 7.61 -5.60
C LEU A 294 -21.10 7.58 -6.34
N THR A 295 -20.09 8.24 -5.79
CA THR A 295 -18.77 8.35 -6.40
C THR A 295 -17.73 7.63 -5.55
N LEU A 296 -17.07 6.66 -6.17
CA LEU A 296 -16.12 5.74 -5.55
C LEU A 296 -14.74 5.93 -6.16
N LEU A 297 -13.72 5.98 -5.31
CA LEU A 297 -12.31 5.96 -5.71
C LEU A 297 -11.67 4.65 -5.26
N ASP A 298 -11.05 3.93 -6.19
CA ASP A 298 -10.34 2.68 -5.90
C ASP A 298 -9.00 2.60 -6.63
N GLY A 299 -7.94 2.28 -5.90
CA GLY A 299 -6.58 2.19 -6.42
C GLY A 299 -6.18 0.81 -6.94
N ALA A 300 -7.11 -0.07 -7.33
CA ALA A 300 -6.78 -1.32 -8.02
C ALA A 300 -6.02 -1.03 -9.31
N HIS A 301 -4.91 -1.74 -9.54
CA HIS A 301 -3.96 -1.43 -10.60
C HIS A 301 -3.27 -2.67 -11.20
N ASN A 302 -3.82 -3.84 -10.93
CA ASN A 302 -3.42 -5.12 -11.52
C ASN A 302 -4.67 -6.00 -11.72
N PRO A 303 -4.61 -7.06 -12.56
CA PRO A 303 -5.78 -7.89 -12.87
C PRO A 303 -6.49 -8.47 -11.65
N GLU A 304 -5.76 -8.96 -10.65
CA GLU A 304 -6.33 -9.54 -9.43
C GLU A 304 -7.00 -8.47 -8.54
N GLY A 305 -6.40 -7.26 -8.46
CA GLY A 305 -7.01 -6.13 -7.77
C GLY A 305 -8.32 -5.70 -8.42
N ILE A 306 -8.36 -5.63 -9.75
CA ILE A 306 -9.59 -5.34 -10.51
C ILE A 306 -10.61 -6.47 -10.35
N ALA A 307 -10.19 -7.74 -10.32
CA ALA A 307 -11.10 -8.87 -10.08
C ALA A 307 -11.77 -8.77 -8.70
N ALA A 308 -11.00 -8.46 -7.66
CA ALA A 308 -11.52 -8.26 -6.30
C ALA A 308 -12.46 -7.04 -6.20
N LEU A 309 -12.16 -5.97 -6.96
CA LEU A 309 -13.04 -4.81 -7.10
C LEU A 309 -14.33 -5.20 -7.80
N ALA A 310 -14.27 -5.86 -8.96
CA ALA A 310 -15.43 -6.30 -9.76
C ALA A 310 -16.35 -7.25 -8.97
N GLU A 311 -15.78 -8.17 -8.17
CA GLU A 311 -16.52 -9.03 -7.25
C GLU A 311 -17.37 -8.24 -6.25
N SER A 312 -16.90 -7.06 -5.85
CA SER A 312 -17.55 -6.21 -4.85
C SER A 312 -18.60 -5.26 -5.43
N LEU A 313 -18.55 -4.96 -6.74
CA LEU A 313 -19.43 -3.96 -7.35
C LEU A 313 -20.92 -4.30 -7.27
N PRO A 314 -21.39 -5.54 -7.50
CA PRO A 314 -22.82 -5.85 -7.47
C PRO A 314 -23.53 -5.47 -6.17
N GLU A 315 -22.90 -5.73 -5.02
CA GLU A 315 -23.47 -5.37 -3.70
C GLU A 315 -23.49 -3.84 -3.46
N ILE A 316 -22.59 -3.09 -4.11
CA ILE A 316 -22.43 -1.65 -3.92
C ILE A 316 -23.30 -0.87 -4.91
N THR A 317 -23.32 -1.30 -6.17
CA THR A 317 -24.06 -0.60 -7.23
C THR A 317 -25.55 -0.93 -7.21
N GLY A 318 -25.92 -2.13 -6.76
CA GLY A 318 -27.33 -2.56 -6.72
C GLY A 318 -28.01 -2.53 -8.09
N GLY A 319 -27.26 -2.75 -9.18
CA GLY A 319 -27.76 -2.67 -10.54
C GLY A 319 -27.95 -1.25 -11.10
N ARG A 320 -27.48 -0.23 -10.39
CA ARG A 320 -27.51 1.16 -10.87
C ARG A 320 -26.52 1.37 -12.01
N ARG A 321 -26.86 2.30 -12.92
CA ARG A 321 -25.98 2.71 -14.01
C ARG A 321 -24.59 3.08 -13.47
N THR A 322 -23.56 2.39 -13.97
CA THR A 322 -22.18 2.55 -13.51
C THR A 322 -21.31 3.13 -14.62
N VAL A 323 -20.70 4.28 -14.34
CA VAL A 323 -19.75 4.95 -15.23
C VAL A 323 -18.35 4.84 -14.65
N ALA A 324 -17.43 4.20 -15.37
CA ALA A 324 -16.03 4.08 -14.95
C ALA A 324 -15.17 5.21 -15.50
N VAL A 325 -14.28 5.76 -14.66
CA VAL A 325 -13.16 6.65 -15.05
C VAL A 325 -11.87 5.87 -14.86
N VAL A 326 -11.11 5.65 -15.93
CA VAL A 326 -9.96 4.72 -15.90
C VAL A 326 -8.68 5.39 -16.40
N SER A 327 -7.59 5.17 -15.64
CA SER A 327 -6.21 5.44 -16.05
C SER A 327 -5.34 4.27 -15.60
N ILE A 328 -4.54 3.72 -16.50
CA ILE A 328 -3.69 2.55 -16.23
C ILE A 328 -2.26 2.90 -16.64
N LEU A 329 -1.26 2.40 -15.91
CA LEU A 329 0.15 2.59 -16.25
C LEU A 329 0.59 1.60 -17.33
N ASP A 330 1.64 1.97 -18.06
CA ASP A 330 2.20 1.23 -19.21
C ASP A 330 2.87 -0.10 -18.84
N ASP A 331 3.27 -0.24 -17.58
CA ASP A 331 3.87 -1.48 -17.03
C ASP A 331 2.84 -2.49 -16.51
N LYS A 332 1.53 -2.20 -16.64
CA LYS A 332 0.44 -3.06 -16.15
C LYS A 332 -0.27 -3.80 -17.30
N ASP A 333 -0.86 -4.93 -16.96
CA ASP A 333 -1.73 -5.68 -17.90
C ASP A 333 -3.08 -4.97 -18.08
N ALA A 334 -3.09 -3.93 -18.91
CA ALA A 334 -4.29 -3.14 -19.16
C ALA A 334 -5.41 -3.97 -19.81
N ALA A 335 -5.07 -4.95 -20.66
CA ALA A 335 -6.04 -5.81 -21.31
C ALA A 335 -6.78 -6.70 -20.29
N GLY A 336 -6.05 -7.40 -19.42
CA GLY A 336 -6.63 -8.23 -18.37
C GLY A 336 -7.46 -7.41 -17.37
N MET A 337 -6.99 -6.21 -17.02
CA MET A 337 -7.72 -5.29 -16.14
C MET A 337 -9.04 -4.84 -16.77
N LEU A 338 -9.03 -4.37 -18.02
CA LEU A 338 -10.23 -3.90 -18.72
C LEU A 338 -11.19 -5.05 -19.00
N ALA A 339 -10.72 -6.22 -19.46
CA ALA A 339 -11.58 -7.38 -19.72
C ALA A 339 -12.40 -7.77 -18.47
N THR A 340 -11.81 -7.63 -17.29
CA THR A 340 -12.47 -7.94 -16.01
C THR A 340 -13.43 -6.83 -15.55
N LEU A 341 -13.10 -5.55 -15.81
CA LEU A 341 -13.89 -4.41 -15.35
C LEU A 341 -15.10 -4.12 -16.24
N LEU A 342 -14.95 -4.26 -17.56
CA LEU A 342 -15.95 -3.87 -18.56
C LEU A 342 -17.36 -4.45 -18.31
N PRO A 343 -17.54 -5.72 -17.91
CA PRO A 343 -18.87 -6.26 -17.67
C PRO A 343 -19.66 -5.58 -16.54
N ALA A 344 -18.97 -4.83 -15.68
CA ALA A 344 -19.59 -4.10 -14.56
C ALA A 344 -19.85 -2.62 -14.87
N CYS A 345 -19.64 -2.17 -16.13
CA CYS A 345 -19.70 -0.74 -16.50
C CYS A 345 -20.64 -0.52 -17.69
N ASP A 346 -21.56 0.44 -17.56
CA ASP A 346 -22.46 0.86 -18.64
C ASP A 346 -21.82 1.92 -19.56
N ALA A 347 -20.85 2.65 -19.06
CA ALA A 347 -20.06 3.63 -19.82
C ALA A 347 -18.64 3.75 -19.28
N MET A 348 -17.72 4.15 -20.16
CA MET A 348 -16.29 4.29 -19.87
C MET A 348 -15.79 5.66 -20.25
N ILE A 349 -15.07 6.31 -19.34
CA ILE A 349 -14.26 7.48 -19.63
C ILE A 349 -12.80 7.10 -19.38
N VAL A 350 -11.94 7.33 -20.35
CA VAL A 350 -10.50 7.11 -20.23
C VAL A 350 -9.79 8.45 -20.06
N THR A 351 -8.89 8.50 -19.07
CA THR A 351 -8.15 9.70 -18.71
C THR A 351 -6.66 9.39 -18.50
N SER A 352 -5.85 10.41 -18.23
CA SER A 352 -4.43 10.24 -17.93
C SER A 352 -4.15 10.78 -16.55
N SER A 353 -3.72 9.91 -15.61
CA SER A 353 -3.12 10.41 -14.37
C SER A 353 -1.85 11.21 -14.66
N GLN A 354 -1.41 12.04 -13.72
CA GLN A 354 -0.21 12.86 -13.89
C GLN A 354 1.10 12.07 -13.82
N ASN A 355 1.04 10.76 -13.58
CA ASN A 355 2.21 9.89 -13.64
C ASN A 355 2.68 9.77 -15.11
N PRO A 356 3.98 10.01 -15.41
CA PRO A 356 4.51 9.97 -16.79
C PRO A 356 4.40 8.59 -17.46
N ARG A 357 4.19 7.51 -16.67
CA ARG A 357 3.97 6.16 -17.19
C ARG A 357 2.49 5.86 -17.48
N ALA A 358 1.59 6.83 -17.36
CA ALA A 358 0.20 6.60 -17.70
C ALA A 358 0.05 6.28 -19.20
N LEU A 359 -0.65 5.20 -19.52
CA LEU A 359 -1.00 4.89 -20.90
C LEU A 359 -1.79 6.04 -21.53
N PRO A 360 -1.49 6.41 -22.80
CA PRO A 360 -2.25 7.42 -23.50
C PRO A 360 -3.74 7.07 -23.54
N PRO A 361 -4.67 8.00 -23.25
CA PRO A 361 -6.11 7.73 -23.29
C PRO A 361 -6.62 7.14 -24.61
N PRO A 362 -6.12 7.54 -25.81
CA PRO A 362 -6.50 6.89 -27.05
C PRO A 362 -6.17 5.38 -27.10
N THR A 363 -5.06 4.98 -26.48
CA THR A 363 -4.67 3.56 -26.39
C THR A 363 -5.67 2.78 -25.54
N LEU A 364 -6.08 3.33 -24.38
CA LEU A 364 -7.10 2.71 -23.52
C LEU A 364 -8.46 2.67 -24.19
N ALA A 365 -8.86 3.73 -24.94
CA ALA A 365 -10.11 3.74 -25.69
C ALA A 365 -10.14 2.68 -26.81
N SER A 366 -9.05 2.55 -27.57
CA SER A 366 -8.90 1.51 -28.59
C SER A 366 -9.00 0.11 -27.98
N LEU A 367 -8.30 -0.11 -26.86
CA LEU A 367 -8.31 -1.41 -26.18
C LEU A 367 -9.69 -1.76 -25.63
N THR A 368 -10.42 -0.78 -25.06
CA THR A 368 -11.80 -0.96 -24.61
C THR A 368 -12.70 -1.43 -25.77
N GLY A 369 -12.60 -0.80 -26.94
CA GLY A 369 -13.36 -1.23 -28.14
C GLY A 369 -12.98 -2.61 -28.63
N GLN A 370 -11.69 -2.96 -28.64
CA GLN A 370 -11.20 -4.29 -29.05
C GLN A 370 -11.72 -5.42 -28.12
N LEU A 371 -11.94 -5.10 -26.86
CA LEU A 371 -12.47 -6.01 -25.85
C LEU A 371 -14.01 -6.07 -25.84
N GLY A 372 -14.68 -5.40 -26.79
CA GLY A 372 -16.14 -5.40 -26.89
C GLY A 372 -16.84 -4.55 -25.82
N GLY A 373 -16.12 -3.63 -25.20
CA GLY A 373 -16.68 -2.70 -24.21
C GLY A 373 -17.49 -1.55 -24.86
N PRO A 374 -18.18 -0.73 -24.04
CA PRO A 374 -18.86 0.45 -24.55
C PRO A 374 -17.88 1.45 -25.16
N PRO A 375 -18.31 2.31 -26.11
CA PRO A 375 -17.47 3.37 -26.66
C PRO A 375 -16.90 4.22 -25.50
N ALA A 376 -15.56 4.29 -25.42
CA ALA A 376 -14.90 5.05 -24.38
C ALA A 376 -14.76 6.52 -24.77
N GLU A 377 -15.29 7.42 -23.92
CA GLU A 377 -15.07 8.87 -24.07
C GLU A 377 -13.67 9.23 -23.55
N ILE A 378 -12.93 10.08 -24.29
CA ILE A 378 -11.60 10.52 -23.91
C ILE A 378 -11.69 11.89 -23.24
N VAL A 379 -11.35 11.98 -21.97
CA VAL A 379 -11.23 13.23 -21.22
C VAL A 379 -9.88 13.23 -20.50
N ARG A 380 -8.91 14.04 -20.98
CA ARG A 380 -7.51 13.95 -20.54
C ARG A 380 -7.30 14.36 -19.09
N ASP A 381 -7.99 15.39 -18.60
CA ASP A 381 -7.87 15.84 -17.21
C ASP A 381 -8.69 14.95 -16.28
N PRO A 382 -8.08 14.37 -15.22
CA PRO A 382 -8.78 13.45 -14.31
C PRO A 382 -10.01 14.05 -13.63
N ARG A 383 -9.95 15.33 -13.26
CA ARG A 383 -11.08 15.99 -12.58
C ARG A 383 -12.22 16.28 -13.53
N ALA A 384 -11.91 16.77 -14.72
CA ALA A 384 -12.90 16.94 -15.78
C ALA A 384 -13.53 15.58 -16.18
N ALA A 385 -12.74 14.51 -16.22
CA ALA A 385 -13.23 13.15 -16.44
C ALA A 385 -14.21 12.70 -15.34
N LEU A 386 -13.90 12.97 -14.08
CA LEU A 386 -14.77 12.64 -12.95
C LEU A 386 -16.10 13.41 -13.01
N GLU A 387 -16.06 14.71 -13.28
CA GLU A 387 -17.29 15.55 -13.44
C GLU A 387 -18.12 15.11 -14.65
N ARG A 388 -17.47 14.76 -15.76
CA ARG A 388 -18.15 14.20 -16.93
C ARG A 388 -18.83 12.86 -16.59
N ALA A 389 -18.16 11.98 -15.83
CA ALA A 389 -18.72 10.72 -15.39
C ALA A 389 -19.94 10.93 -14.49
N ARG A 390 -19.90 11.90 -13.57
CA ARG A 390 -21.05 12.26 -12.71
C ARG A 390 -22.25 12.71 -13.55
N THR A 391 -22.01 13.53 -14.57
CA THR A 391 -23.07 13.96 -15.49
C THR A 391 -23.69 12.78 -16.23
N LEU A 392 -22.88 11.82 -16.70
CA LEU A 392 -23.34 10.64 -17.43
C LEU A 392 -24.07 9.64 -16.54
N ALA A 393 -23.64 9.49 -15.29
CA ALA A 393 -24.27 8.59 -14.33
C ALA A 393 -25.66 9.09 -13.91
N GLY A 394 -25.86 10.40 -13.84
CA GLY A 394 -27.04 11.02 -13.25
C GLY A 394 -27.07 10.87 -11.73
N PRO A 395 -28.04 11.48 -11.03
CA PRO A 395 -28.07 11.53 -9.57
C PRO A 395 -28.15 10.13 -8.91
N ASP A 396 -28.86 9.21 -9.52
CA ASP A 396 -29.07 7.84 -9.01
C ASP A 396 -27.99 6.86 -9.41
N GLY A 397 -27.04 7.27 -10.27
CA GLY A 397 -26.00 6.40 -10.78
C GLY A 397 -24.80 6.22 -9.85
N VAL A 398 -23.82 5.48 -10.37
CA VAL A 398 -22.53 5.22 -9.70
C VAL A 398 -21.39 5.65 -10.60
N VAL A 399 -20.44 6.35 -10.03
CA VAL A 399 -19.16 6.68 -10.68
C VAL A 399 -18.05 5.93 -9.96
N LEU A 400 -17.21 5.21 -10.72
CA LEU A 400 -16.06 4.49 -10.22
C LEU A 400 -14.79 5.00 -10.90
N ALA A 401 -13.91 5.66 -10.17
CA ALA A 401 -12.57 5.99 -10.67
C ALA A 401 -11.55 4.96 -10.21
N THR A 402 -10.87 4.29 -11.15
CA THR A 402 -9.96 3.16 -10.85
C THR A 402 -8.88 2.95 -11.92
N GLY A 403 -8.08 1.89 -11.77
CA GLY A 403 -7.02 1.48 -12.68
C GLY A 403 -5.63 1.97 -12.28
N SER A 404 -5.54 2.96 -11.38
CA SER A 404 -4.26 3.45 -10.87
C SER A 404 -4.42 4.16 -9.53
N ILE A 405 -3.50 3.89 -8.61
CA ILE A 405 -3.40 4.65 -7.36
C ILE A 405 -3.07 6.13 -7.60
N TYR A 406 -2.40 6.45 -8.72
CA TYR A 406 -2.06 7.81 -9.11
C TYR A 406 -3.28 8.59 -9.57
N LEU A 407 -4.22 7.95 -10.27
CA LEU A 407 -5.51 8.57 -10.59
C LEU A 407 -6.26 8.95 -9.32
N VAL A 408 -6.33 8.03 -8.35
CA VAL A 408 -6.95 8.29 -7.05
C VAL A 408 -6.26 9.44 -6.33
N ALA A 409 -4.93 9.46 -6.33
CA ALA A 409 -4.13 10.53 -5.76
C ALA A 409 -4.43 11.90 -6.40
N ASP A 410 -4.51 11.97 -7.73
CA ASP A 410 -4.82 13.21 -8.46
C ASP A 410 -6.22 13.73 -8.15
N LEU A 411 -7.18 12.83 -7.94
CA LEU A 411 -8.56 13.18 -7.60
C LEU A 411 -8.73 13.64 -6.14
N LEU A 412 -7.94 13.09 -5.21
CA LEU A 412 -8.00 13.43 -3.79
C LEU A 412 -7.23 14.71 -3.43
N ARG A 413 -6.21 15.07 -4.18
CA ARG A 413 -5.39 16.27 -3.89
C ARG A 413 -6.17 17.56 -4.11
N THR A 414 -6.03 18.51 -3.19
CA THR A 414 -6.70 19.83 -3.25
C THR A 414 -5.90 20.88 -4.01
N SER A 415 -4.59 20.64 -4.31
CA SER A 415 -3.71 21.59 -4.99
C SER A 415 -2.79 20.92 -6.01
N PRO A 416 -2.59 21.52 -7.23
CA PRO A 416 -1.71 21.00 -8.26
C PRO A 416 -0.20 21.03 -7.91
N SER A 417 0.21 21.84 -6.95
CA SER A 417 1.63 22.17 -6.71
C SER A 417 2.45 21.07 -6.01
N ARG A 418 1.83 19.96 -5.57
CA ARG A 418 2.50 18.85 -4.85
C ARG A 418 2.63 17.57 -5.68
N LEU A 419 2.77 17.70 -6.98
CA LEU A 419 2.60 16.64 -7.98
C LEU A 419 3.78 15.69 -8.20
N ARG A 420 4.90 15.84 -7.49
CA ARG A 420 6.10 15.01 -7.74
C ARG A 420 6.29 13.84 -6.77
N ALA A 421 5.30 13.49 -6.01
CA ALA A 421 5.51 12.76 -4.76
C ALA A 421 5.27 11.26 -4.80
N SER A 422 5.20 10.57 -5.87
CA SER A 422 5.11 9.11 -5.82
C SER A 422 5.41 8.49 -7.18
N ILE A 423 6.69 8.36 -7.50
CA ILE A 423 7.13 7.46 -8.57
C ILE A 423 7.62 6.20 -7.86
N LEU A 424 6.80 5.17 -7.78
CA LEU A 424 7.21 3.78 -7.57
C LEU A 424 7.06 3.05 -8.89
#